data_0dea8e37e2fb86e030dd2097fa8d2f13
#
_entry.id   0dea8e37e2fb86e030dd2097fa8d2f13
#
_cell.length_a   1.000
_cell.length_b   1.000
_cell.length_c   1.000
_cell.angle_alpha   90.00
_cell.angle_beta   90.00
_cell.angle_gamma   90.00
#
_symmetry.space_group_name_H-M   'P 1'
#
loop_
_entity.id
_entity.type
_entity.pdbx_description
1 polymer ?
#
loop_
_entity_poly.entity_id
_entity_poly.type
_entity_poly.pdbx_seq_one_letter_code
_entity_poly.pdbx_strand_id
1 'polypeptide(L)'
;MAETEEGRKFEKIALDYLKQNNLPEAESNFIQALTHMKQSGDEEGQAYVLGNLGNLCFQSRRLDKAQEYYGKALTYMEKVNDIRGIESSLGNLGSVFFYKGSLDEAEATYKKALKFLEEANDSEGQSIYNENLGNVYLKKEDLAKAEDYFNRAKTLLDSEKNKDRLKEVEDKLDSLQKHPKYVEGKEGKLLKEIESLEKEGKKREALSKYQELEELYYQGGNIDKAADTISKSIELFEELGDKNSAGICMGNLAGILLQLGYSGQPEQFDKAEKYCKRALEIIGAGKDKRRQSYLLGSLGNIYLHKKDLDRAWDNYNQSLGFMAELGDTLGEARGYSNLGNVRLLQENYDDARVQFENSLELMEQLENRPGIAQQCE
;
A
#
# COMPACT_ATOMS: atom_id res chain seq x y z
N MET A 1 50.28 -16.01 -14.28
CA MET A 1 49.76 -15.00 -15.26
C MET A 1 49.02 -15.69 -16.42
N ALA A 2 49.61 -16.67 -17.17
CA ALA A 2 48.89 -17.30 -18.28
C ALA A 2 47.60 -18.03 -17.86
N GLU A 3 47.62 -18.77 -16.76
CA GLU A 3 46.47 -19.51 -16.24
C GLU A 3 45.34 -18.58 -15.78
N THR A 4 45.69 -17.44 -15.18
CA THR A 4 44.70 -16.42 -14.77
C THR A 4 44.05 -15.78 -15.98
N GLU A 5 44.81 -15.51 -17.03
CA GLU A 5 44.31 -14.93 -18.30
C GLU A 5 43.37 -15.90 -19.01
N GLU A 6 43.71 -17.17 -19.05
CA GLU A 6 42.87 -18.24 -19.64
C GLU A 6 41.58 -18.42 -18.82
N GLY A 7 41.66 -18.40 -17.49
CA GLY A 7 40.47 -18.42 -16.62
C GLY A 7 39.50 -17.27 -16.90
N ARG A 8 40.01 -16.05 -17.03
CA ARG A 8 39.18 -14.86 -17.36
C ARG A 8 38.57 -14.93 -18.76
N LYS A 9 39.26 -15.55 -19.71
CA LYS A 9 38.72 -15.76 -21.04
C LYS A 9 37.52 -16.72 -21.04
N PHE A 10 37.60 -17.83 -20.30
CA PHE A 10 36.48 -18.76 -20.16
C PHE A 10 35.33 -18.12 -19.39
N GLU A 11 35.60 -17.32 -18.38
CA GLU A 11 34.56 -16.56 -17.65
C GLU A 11 33.80 -15.62 -18.61
N LYS A 12 34.51 -14.86 -19.44
CA LYS A 12 33.90 -13.99 -20.44
C LYS A 12 33.01 -14.75 -21.42
N ILE A 13 33.48 -15.89 -21.91
CA ILE A 13 32.70 -16.75 -22.81
C ILE A 13 31.44 -17.27 -22.10
N ALA A 14 31.54 -17.66 -20.83
CA ALA A 14 30.42 -18.11 -20.04
C ALA A 14 29.36 -17.01 -19.85
N LEU A 15 29.79 -15.78 -19.57
CA LEU A 15 28.89 -14.62 -19.47
C LEU A 15 28.19 -14.29 -20.79
N ASP A 16 28.87 -14.49 -21.95
CA ASP A 16 28.24 -14.28 -23.24
C ASP A 16 27.19 -15.38 -23.54
N TYR A 17 27.40 -16.62 -23.12
CA TYR A 17 26.39 -17.66 -23.19
C TYR A 17 25.21 -17.42 -22.27
N LEU A 18 25.43 -16.86 -21.07
CA LEU A 18 24.36 -16.44 -20.20
C LEU A 18 23.45 -15.38 -20.85
N LYS A 19 24.04 -14.38 -21.54
CA LYS A 19 23.26 -13.36 -22.28
C LYS A 19 22.40 -14.00 -23.38
N GLN A 20 22.84 -15.11 -23.96
CA GLN A 20 22.12 -15.89 -24.96
C GLN A 20 21.14 -16.89 -24.36
N ASN A 21 20.99 -16.91 -23.00
CA ASN A 21 20.20 -17.87 -22.24
C ASN A 21 20.63 -19.35 -22.50
N ASN A 22 21.88 -19.56 -22.90
CA ASN A 22 22.45 -20.90 -23.14
C ASN A 22 23.14 -21.38 -21.84
N LEU A 23 22.33 -21.89 -20.92
CA LEU A 23 22.78 -22.26 -19.57
C LEU A 23 23.79 -23.43 -19.53
N PRO A 24 23.67 -24.50 -20.35
CA PRO A 24 24.63 -25.61 -20.33
C PRO A 24 26.03 -25.17 -20.71
N GLU A 25 26.19 -24.41 -21.79
CA GLU A 25 27.47 -23.91 -22.26
C GLU A 25 28.06 -22.87 -21.30
N ALA A 26 27.21 -22.03 -20.69
CA ALA A 26 27.65 -21.13 -19.66
C ALA A 26 28.24 -21.89 -18.46
N GLU A 27 27.54 -22.92 -17.96
CA GLU A 27 28.01 -23.76 -16.85
C GLU A 27 29.34 -24.43 -17.17
N SER A 28 29.48 -25.03 -18.38
CA SER A 28 30.71 -25.68 -18.81
C SER A 28 31.90 -24.71 -18.83
N ASN A 29 31.71 -23.51 -19.35
CA ASN A 29 32.77 -22.49 -19.42
C ASN A 29 33.09 -21.91 -18.04
N PHE A 30 32.13 -21.70 -17.15
CA PHE A 30 32.43 -21.32 -15.77
C PHE A 30 33.23 -22.39 -15.02
N ILE A 31 32.95 -23.68 -15.22
CA ILE A 31 33.73 -24.76 -14.61
C ILE A 31 35.18 -24.75 -15.13
N GLN A 32 35.41 -24.49 -16.43
CA GLN A 32 36.74 -24.33 -16.98
C GLN A 32 37.46 -23.12 -16.39
N ALA A 33 36.77 -21.96 -16.33
CA ALA A 33 37.29 -20.76 -15.69
C ALA A 33 37.74 -21.03 -14.25
N LEU A 34 36.88 -21.69 -13.45
CA LEU A 34 37.18 -22.07 -12.07
C LEU A 34 38.41 -22.96 -11.97
N THR A 35 38.59 -23.88 -12.90
CA THR A 35 39.73 -24.78 -12.92
C THR A 35 41.03 -24.02 -13.12
N HIS A 36 41.09 -23.12 -14.11
CA HIS A 36 42.26 -22.25 -14.35
C HIS A 36 42.56 -21.30 -13.21
N MET A 37 41.51 -20.68 -12.62
CA MET A 37 41.66 -19.79 -11.46
C MET A 37 42.17 -20.53 -10.21
N LYS A 38 41.80 -21.79 -10.01
CA LYS A 38 42.37 -22.63 -8.95
C LYS A 38 43.85 -22.92 -9.18
N GLN A 39 44.25 -23.24 -10.41
CA GLN A 39 45.63 -23.51 -10.74
C GLN A 39 46.54 -22.28 -10.60
N SER A 40 45.99 -21.10 -10.89
CA SER A 40 46.71 -19.83 -10.75
C SER A 40 46.71 -19.27 -9.32
N GLY A 41 45.90 -19.81 -8.41
CA GLY A 41 45.71 -19.25 -7.07
C GLY A 41 44.93 -17.93 -7.03
N ASP A 42 44.16 -17.63 -8.09
CA ASP A 42 43.33 -16.42 -8.18
C ASP A 42 42.07 -16.60 -7.30
N GLU A 43 42.17 -16.28 -5.99
CA GLU A 43 41.09 -16.43 -5.05
C GLU A 43 39.90 -15.47 -5.35
N GLU A 44 40.19 -14.27 -5.82
CA GLU A 44 39.17 -13.30 -6.21
C GLU A 44 38.38 -13.82 -7.43
N GLY A 45 39.05 -14.26 -8.49
CA GLY A 45 38.44 -14.88 -9.67
C GLY A 45 37.59 -16.10 -9.31
N GLN A 46 38.11 -16.98 -8.43
CA GLN A 46 37.35 -18.13 -7.93
C GLN A 46 36.03 -17.69 -7.27
N ALA A 47 36.07 -16.67 -6.44
CA ALA A 47 34.91 -16.18 -5.75
C ALA A 47 33.82 -15.71 -6.71
N TYR A 48 34.16 -14.89 -7.71
CA TYR A 48 33.22 -14.40 -8.73
C TYR A 48 32.65 -15.52 -9.60
N VAL A 49 33.48 -16.43 -10.07
CA VAL A 49 33.01 -17.57 -10.88
C VAL A 49 32.11 -18.51 -10.09
N LEU A 50 32.40 -18.74 -8.81
CA LEU A 50 31.52 -19.51 -7.92
C LEU A 50 30.18 -18.81 -7.69
N GLY A 51 30.17 -17.48 -7.53
CA GLY A 51 28.94 -16.69 -7.46
C GLY A 51 28.08 -16.86 -8.72
N ASN A 52 28.70 -16.79 -9.91
CA ASN A 52 28.01 -16.97 -11.19
C ASN A 52 27.47 -18.40 -11.37
N LEU A 53 28.22 -19.42 -10.96
CA LEU A 53 27.74 -20.80 -10.93
C LEU A 53 26.57 -20.98 -9.97
N GLY A 54 26.62 -20.31 -8.83
CA GLY A 54 25.51 -20.23 -7.88
C GLY A 54 24.25 -19.63 -8.50
N ASN A 55 24.40 -18.48 -9.19
CA ASN A 55 23.30 -17.82 -9.92
C ASN A 55 22.67 -18.74 -10.96
N LEU A 56 23.49 -19.41 -11.77
CA LEU A 56 23.04 -20.35 -12.78
C LEU A 56 22.29 -21.55 -12.18
N CYS A 57 22.80 -22.10 -11.08
CA CYS A 57 22.15 -23.19 -10.38
C CYS A 57 20.81 -22.73 -9.73
N PHE A 58 20.77 -21.54 -9.18
CA PHE A 58 19.56 -20.95 -8.60
C PHE A 58 18.49 -20.74 -9.68
N GLN A 59 18.86 -20.14 -10.80
CA GLN A 59 17.96 -19.95 -11.95
C GLN A 59 17.42 -21.28 -12.49
N SER A 60 18.27 -22.32 -12.51
CA SER A 60 17.90 -23.68 -12.91
C SER A 60 17.21 -24.50 -11.81
N ARG A 61 16.80 -23.88 -10.69
CA ARG A 61 16.16 -24.52 -9.52
C ARG A 61 16.99 -25.63 -8.86
N ARG A 62 18.30 -25.70 -9.11
CA ARG A 62 19.24 -26.63 -8.47
C ARG A 62 19.72 -26.03 -7.14
N LEU A 63 18.81 -25.87 -6.17
CA LEU A 63 19.01 -25.09 -4.95
C LEU A 63 20.17 -25.62 -4.08
N ASP A 64 20.38 -26.94 -4.00
CA ASP A 64 21.48 -27.52 -3.21
C ASP A 64 22.86 -27.15 -3.81
N LYS A 65 22.99 -27.20 -5.13
CA LYS A 65 24.21 -26.75 -5.81
C LYS A 65 24.41 -25.25 -5.69
N ALA A 66 23.34 -24.46 -5.80
CA ALA A 66 23.41 -23.03 -5.60
C ALA A 66 23.92 -22.68 -4.19
N GLN A 67 23.39 -23.35 -3.17
CA GLN A 67 23.87 -23.20 -1.79
C GLN A 67 25.34 -23.53 -1.64
N GLU A 68 25.79 -24.63 -2.25
CA GLU A 68 27.21 -25.03 -2.22
C GLU A 68 28.12 -23.98 -2.86
N TYR A 69 27.74 -23.52 -4.07
CA TYR A 69 28.55 -22.55 -4.81
C TYR A 69 28.59 -21.19 -4.12
N TYR A 70 27.45 -20.67 -3.65
CA TYR A 70 27.41 -19.40 -2.91
C TYR A 70 28.14 -19.48 -1.57
N GLY A 71 28.09 -20.62 -0.86
CA GLY A 71 28.85 -20.83 0.36
C GLY A 71 30.37 -20.81 0.12
N LYS A 72 30.83 -21.43 -0.98
CA LYS A 72 32.24 -21.36 -1.40
C LYS A 72 32.65 -19.95 -1.82
N ALA A 73 31.77 -19.25 -2.59
CA ALA A 73 32.00 -17.87 -2.99
C ALA A 73 32.18 -16.97 -1.75
N LEU A 74 31.27 -17.08 -0.79
CA LEU A 74 31.34 -16.33 0.48
C LEU A 74 32.69 -16.55 1.19
N THR A 75 33.15 -17.80 1.31
CA THR A 75 34.44 -18.12 1.95
C THR A 75 35.61 -17.42 1.26
N TYR A 76 35.62 -17.36 -0.08
CA TYR A 76 36.66 -16.65 -0.82
C TYR A 76 36.53 -15.13 -0.72
N MET A 77 35.30 -14.60 -0.77
CA MET A 77 35.06 -13.15 -0.60
C MET A 77 35.50 -12.66 0.80
N GLU A 78 35.27 -13.48 1.84
CA GLU A 78 35.78 -13.21 3.20
C GLU A 78 37.31 -13.17 3.24
N LYS A 79 37.99 -14.10 2.56
CA LYS A 79 39.48 -14.14 2.49
C LYS A 79 40.06 -12.90 1.81
N VAL A 80 39.45 -12.46 0.72
CA VAL A 80 39.92 -11.29 -0.03
C VAL A 80 39.38 -9.97 0.51
N ASN A 81 38.54 -10.04 1.58
CA ASN A 81 37.92 -8.92 2.26
C ASN A 81 37.07 -8.04 1.30
N ASP A 82 36.39 -8.68 0.34
CA ASP A 82 35.45 -8.01 -0.55
C ASP A 82 34.08 -7.89 0.11
N ILE A 83 33.83 -6.74 0.74
CA ILE A 83 32.59 -6.46 1.47
C ILE A 83 31.34 -6.58 0.58
N ARG A 84 31.41 -6.11 -0.68
CA ARG A 84 30.28 -6.20 -1.61
C ARG A 84 30.02 -7.64 -2.05
N GLY A 85 31.09 -8.38 -2.29
CA GLY A 85 31.01 -9.80 -2.61
C GLY A 85 30.45 -10.64 -1.44
N ILE A 86 30.83 -10.32 -0.20
CA ILE A 86 30.28 -10.93 1.02
C ILE A 86 28.78 -10.66 1.12
N GLU A 87 28.37 -9.40 1.03
CA GLU A 87 26.97 -8.99 1.10
C GLU A 87 26.13 -9.70 0.04
N SER A 88 26.56 -9.65 -1.22
CA SER A 88 25.88 -10.30 -2.35
C SER A 88 25.77 -11.83 -2.17
N SER A 89 26.84 -12.48 -1.71
CA SER A 89 26.84 -13.92 -1.44
C SER A 89 25.88 -14.30 -0.32
N LEU A 90 25.82 -13.50 0.74
CA LEU A 90 24.84 -13.66 1.82
C LEU A 90 23.40 -13.47 1.33
N GLY A 91 23.14 -12.45 0.51
CA GLY A 91 21.82 -12.21 -0.08
C GLY A 91 21.34 -13.38 -0.93
N ASN A 92 22.22 -13.90 -1.75
CA ASN A 92 21.95 -15.07 -2.60
C ASN A 92 21.70 -16.34 -1.76
N LEU A 93 22.51 -16.58 -0.72
CA LEU A 93 22.28 -17.68 0.22
C LEU A 93 20.96 -17.54 0.94
N GLY A 94 20.61 -16.33 1.40
CA GLY A 94 19.31 -16.05 2.00
C GLY A 94 18.17 -16.41 1.07
N SER A 95 18.29 -16.07 -0.21
CA SER A 95 17.30 -16.42 -1.23
C SER A 95 17.20 -17.94 -1.44
N VAL A 96 18.32 -18.64 -1.46
CA VAL A 96 18.32 -20.13 -1.54
C VAL A 96 17.60 -20.72 -0.35
N PHE A 97 17.92 -20.29 0.88
CA PHE A 97 17.26 -20.77 2.10
C PHE A 97 15.75 -20.48 2.08
N PHE A 98 15.36 -19.28 1.64
CA PHE A 98 13.96 -18.92 1.51
C PHE A 98 13.19 -19.85 0.57
N TYR A 99 13.77 -20.14 -0.61
CA TYR A 99 13.13 -21.04 -1.59
C TYR A 99 13.16 -22.51 -1.17
N LYS A 100 14.12 -22.93 -0.34
CA LYS A 100 14.16 -24.26 0.29
C LYS A 100 13.18 -24.38 1.45
N GLY A 101 12.61 -23.29 1.95
CA GLY A 101 11.75 -23.26 3.12
C GLY A 101 12.50 -23.25 4.47
N SER A 102 13.82 -23.11 4.45
CA SER A 102 14.68 -22.94 5.63
C SER A 102 14.60 -21.48 6.10
N LEU A 103 13.45 -21.12 6.68
CA LEU A 103 13.11 -19.71 6.93
C LEU A 103 13.96 -19.06 8.04
N ASP A 104 14.45 -19.85 9.00
CA ASP A 104 15.32 -19.33 10.08
C ASP A 104 16.71 -19.00 9.54
N GLU A 105 17.26 -19.85 8.68
CA GLU A 105 18.52 -19.62 8.00
C GLU A 105 18.42 -18.45 7.01
N ALA A 106 17.29 -18.32 6.29
CA ALA A 106 17.04 -17.19 5.41
C ALA A 106 17.03 -15.86 6.19
N GLU A 107 16.30 -15.82 7.31
CA GLU A 107 16.24 -14.67 8.21
C GLU A 107 17.63 -14.27 8.72
N ALA A 108 18.37 -15.25 9.29
CA ALA A 108 19.69 -15.01 9.83
C ALA A 108 20.66 -14.48 8.77
N THR A 109 20.59 -15.03 7.56
CA THR A 109 21.48 -14.66 6.45
C THR A 109 21.15 -13.28 5.89
N TYR A 110 19.87 -12.96 5.69
CA TYR A 110 19.45 -11.62 5.25
C TYR A 110 19.78 -10.54 6.29
N LYS A 111 19.63 -10.82 7.58
CA LYS A 111 20.04 -9.89 8.66
C LYS A 111 21.54 -9.63 8.66
N LYS A 112 22.37 -10.64 8.36
CA LYS A 112 23.81 -10.44 8.21
C LYS A 112 24.12 -9.54 7.01
N ALA A 113 23.49 -9.78 5.85
CA ALA A 113 23.68 -8.95 4.66
C ALA A 113 23.22 -7.49 4.92
N LEU A 114 22.07 -7.30 5.56
CA LEU A 114 21.52 -5.99 5.91
C LEU A 114 22.49 -5.15 6.73
N LYS A 115 23.19 -5.77 7.69
CA LYS A 115 24.18 -5.09 8.53
C LYS A 115 25.32 -4.45 7.72
N PHE A 116 25.82 -5.11 6.68
CA PHE A 116 26.84 -4.54 5.80
C PHE A 116 26.34 -3.31 5.05
N LEU A 117 25.06 -3.31 4.64
CA LEU A 117 24.45 -2.19 3.93
C LEU A 117 24.11 -1.03 4.87
N GLU A 118 23.78 -1.30 6.14
CA GLU A 118 23.62 -0.28 7.18
C GLU A 118 24.95 0.45 7.42
N GLU A 119 26.06 -0.30 7.55
CA GLU A 119 27.41 0.26 7.71
C GLU A 119 27.85 1.06 6.46
N ALA A 120 27.42 0.65 5.27
CA ALA A 120 27.67 1.34 4.01
C ALA A 120 26.74 2.53 3.73
N ASN A 121 25.70 2.73 4.52
CA ASN A 121 24.60 3.70 4.27
C ASN A 121 23.93 3.52 2.89
N ASP A 122 23.81 2.30 2.40
CA ASP A 122 23.12 1.97 1.15
C ASP A 122 21.62 1.75 1.41
N SER A 123 20.83 2.81 1.30
CA SER A 123 19.38 2.77 1.55
C SER A 123 18.64 1.87 0.56
N GLU A 124 19.07 1.83 -0.70
CA GLU A 124 18.43 1.00 -1.71
C GLU A 124 18.65 -0.49 -1.43
N GLY A 125 19.89 -0.89 -1.14
CA GLY A 125 20.22 -2.25 -0.73
C GLY A 125 19.52 -2.66 0.57
N GLN A 126 19.49 -1.77 1.57
CA GLN A 126 18.74 -2.00 2.81
C GLN A 126 17.24 -2.24 2.56
N SER A 127 16.63 -1.50 1.63
CA SER A 127 15.24 -1.71 1.24
C SER A 127 15.00 -3.12 0.70
N ILE A 128 15.90 -3.65 -0.15
CA ILE A 128 15.80 -5.01 -0.70
C ILE A 128 15.78 -6.07 0.40
N TYR A 129 16.70 -5.98 1.38
CA TYR A 129 16.75 -6.98 2.44
C TYR A 129 15.64 -6.83 3.47
N ASN A 130 15.16 -5.62 3.74
CA ASN A 130 13.95 -5.44 4.54
C ASN A 130 12.73 -6.08 3.83
N GLU A 131 12.58 -5.91 2.53
CA GLU A 131 11.53 -6.55 1.76
C GLU A 131 11.64 -8.08 1.80
N ASN A 132 12.86 -8.64 1.64
CA ASN A 132 13.10 -10.08 1.73
C ASN A 132 12.78 -10.63 3.14
N LEU A 133 13.13 -9.90 4.20
CA LEU A 133 12.77 -10.25 5.57
C LEU A 133 11.26 -10.19 5.78
N GLY A 134 10.57 -9.20 5.22
CA GLY A 134 9.11 -9.15 5.19
C GLY A 134 8.50 -10.40 4.56
N ASN A 135 9.03 -10.85 3.41
CA ASN A 135 8.59 -12.07 2.76
C ASN A 135 8.88 -13.34 3.60
N VAL A 136 10.01 -13.38 4.32
CA VAL A 136 10.33 -14.48 5.26
C VAL A 136 9.27 -14.55 6.35
N TYR A 137 8.93 -13.40 6.97
CA TYR A 137 7.95 -13.36 8.06
C TYR A 137 6.52 -13.61 7.56
N LEU A 138 6.17 -13.25 6.32
CA LEU A 138 4.93 -13.69 5.69
C LEU A 138 4.83 -15.23 5.65
N LYS A 139 5.91 -15.90 5.19
CA LYS A 139 5.94 -17.37 5.17
C LYS A 139 5.95 -18.01 6.56
N LYS A 140 6.47 -17.32 7.58
CA LYS A 140 6.40 -17.73 8.99
C LYS A 140 5.04 -17.45 9.63
N GLU A 141 4.13 -16.81 8.91
CA GLU A 141 2.84 -16.33 9.42
C GLU A 141 2.96 -15.31 10.58
N ASP A 142 4.13 -14.67 10.75
CA ASP A 142 4.33 -13.56 11.68
C ASP A 142 4.03 -12.24 10.96
N LEU A 143 2.74 -11.99 10.80
CA LEU A 143 2.24 -10.89 9.96
C LEU A 143 2.60 -9.50 10.52
N ALA A 144 2.76 -9.39 11.84
CA ALA A 144 3.17 -8.14 12.48
C ALA A 144 4.62 -7.77 12.15
N LYS A 145 5.54 -8.75 12.16
CA LYS A 145 6.91 -8.51 11.72
C LYS A 145 7.01 -8.31 10.21
N ALA A 146 6.19 -9.02 9.43
CA ALA A 146 6.13 -8.79 7.99
C ALA A 146 5.78 -7.32 7.68
N GLU A 147 4.76 -6.76 8.37
CA GLU A 147 4.38 -5.35 8.25
C GLU A 147 5.54 -4.41 8.63
N ASP A 148 6.21 -4.64 9.75
CA ASP A 148 7.33 -3.82 10.21
C ASP A 148 8.46 -3.77 9.16
N TYR A 149 8.84 -4.93 8.63
CA TYR A 149 9.89 -5.00 7.62
C TYR A 149 9.50 -4.38 6.27
N PHE A 150 8.26 -4.56 5.81
CA PHE A 150 7.78 -3.88 4.60
C PHE A 150 7.70 -2.36 4.79
N ASN A 151 7.28 -1.87 5.95
CA ASN A 151 7.29 -0.44 6.25
C ASN A 151 8.72 0.13 6.28
N ARG A 152 9.70 -0.58 6.84
CA ARG A 152 11.11 -0.20 6.76
C ARG A 152 11.60 -0.15 5.32
N ALA A 153 11.24 -1.15 4.50
CA ALA A 153 11.58 -1.13 3.08
C ALA A 153 10.99 0.11 2.38
N LYS A 154 9.72 0.42 2.63
CA LYS A 154 9.03 1.59 2.07
C LYS A 154 9.70 2.90 2.45
N THR A 155 10.07 3.09 3.72
CA THR A 155 10.68 4.35 4.21
C THR A 155 12.09 4.61 3.65
N LEU A 156 12.77 3.57 3.18
CA LEU A 156 14.12 3.67 2.60
C LEU A 156 14.11 3.98 1.09
N LEU A 157 12.94 3.88 0.44
CA LEU A 157 12.80 4.12 -0.99
C LEU A 157 12.50 5.60 -1.29
N ASP A 158 13.24 6.16 -2.25
CA ASP A 158 12.97 7.48 -2.81
C ASP A 158 11.81 7.39 -3.80
N SER A 159 10.75 8.17 -3.58
CA SER A 159 9.52 8.14 -4.37
C SER A 159 9.72 8.51 -5.85
N GLU A 160 10.74 9.31 -6.17
CA GLU A 160 11.03 9.72 -7.55
C GLU A 160 11.90 8.69 -8.29
N LYS A 161 12.92 8.14 -7.61
CA LYS A 161 13.90 7.23 -8.20
C LYS A 161 13.46 5.76 -8.24
N ASN A 162 12.67 5.35 -7.26
CA ASN A 162 12.31 3.93 -7.03
C ASN A 162 10.79 3.70 -7.12
N LYS A 163 10.08 4.45 -7.97
CA LYS A 163 8.61 4.45 -8.06
C LYS A 163 8.02 3.04 -8.21
N ASP A 164 8.58 2.22 -9.10
CA ASP A 164 8.07 0.86 -9.34
C ASP A 164 8.25 -0.06 -8.13
N ARG A 165 9.41 0.00 -7.47
CA ARG A 165 9.68 -0.78 -6.27
C ARG A 165 8.86 -0.31 -5.07
N LEU A 166 8.68 1.00 -4.94
CA LEU A 166 7.82 1.57 -3.91
C LEU A 166 6.40 1.00 -4.05
N LYS A 167 5.88 0.98 -5.28
CA LYS A 167 4.58 0.40 -5.59
C LYS A 167 4.50 -1.09 -5.24
N GLU A 168 5.53 -1.88 -5.59
CA GLU A 168 5.57 -3.31 -5.22
C GLU A 168 5.50 -3.54 -3.70
N VAL A 169 6.20 -2.72 -2.92
CA VAL A 169 6.17 -2.81 -1.46
C VAL A 169 4.82 -2.36 -0.91
N GLU A 170 4.21 -1.31 -1.48
CA GLU A 170 2.87 -0.84 -1.13
C GLU A 170 1.81 -1.89 -1.44
N ASP A 171 1.87 -2.55 -2.60
CA ASP A 171 0.96 -3.64 -2.98
C ASP A 171 1.06 -4.84 -2.00
N LYS A 172 2.29 -5.13 -1.50
CA LYS A 172 2.49 -6.17 -0.47
C LYS A 172 1.90 -5.77 0.88
N LEU A 173 2.08 -4.51 1.29
CA LEU A 173 1.46 -3.98 2.51
C LEU A 173 -0.07 -4.00 2.42
N ASP A 174 -0.63 -3.57 1.30
CA ASP A 174 -2.07 -3.59 1.07
C ASP A 174 -2.64 -5.02 1.11
N SER A 175 -1.95 -5.96 0.46
CA SER A 175 -2.32 -7.38 0.50
C SER A 175 -2.25 -7.98 1.91
N LEU A 176 -1.23 -7.60 2.69
CA LEU A 176 -1.07 -8.02 4.07
C LEU A 176 -2.18 -7.47 4.96
N GLN A 177 -2.51 -6.18 4.81
CA GLN A 177 -3.54 -5.51 5.61
C GLN A 177 -4.94 -6.07 5.35
N LYS A 178 -5.18 -6.64 4.16
CA LYS A 178 -6.41 -7.35 3.81
C LYS A 178 -6.41 -8.82 4.24
N HIS A 179 -5.31 -9.34 4.75
CA HIS A 179 -5.20 -10.75 5.14
C HIS A 179 -6.04 -11.03 6.40
N PRO A 180 -6.99 -12.02 6.40
CA PRO A 180 -7.91 -12.23 7.51
C PRO A 180 -7.23 -12.42 8.87
N LYS A 181 -6.17 -13.23 8.96
CA LYS A 181 -5.43 -13.43 10.21
C LYS A 181 -4.75 -12.16 10.72
N TYR A 182 -4.31 -11.27 9.83
CA TYR A 182 -3.72 -9.98 10.21
C TYR A 182 -4.78 -9.08 10.85
N VAL A 183 -5.93 -8.94 10.18
CA VAL A 183 -7.07 -8.14 10.66
C VAL A 183 -7.52 -8.67 12.02
N GLU A 184 -7.75 -9.98 12.17
CA GLU A 184 -8.18 -10.62 13.42
C GLU A 184 -7.16 -10.42 14.56
N GLY A 185 -5.87 -10.60 14.30
CA GLY A 185 -4.82 -10.41 15.29
C GLY A 185 -4.69 -8.97 15.76
N LYS A 186 -4.74 -8.01 14.83
CA LYS A 186 -4.68 -6.58 15.13
C LYS A 186 -5.95 -6.07 15.81
N GLU A 187 -7.13 -6.55 15.38
CA GLU A 187 -8.43 -6.33 16.02
C GLU A 187 -8.40 -6.73 17.49
N GLY A 188 -8.00 -7.97 17.77
CA GLY A 188 -7.97 -8.49 19.14
C GLY A 188 -7.03 -7.73 20.06
N LYS A 189 -5.91 -7.21 19.54
CA LYS A 189 -5.00 -6.35 20.30
C LYS A 189 -5.62 -4.99 20.59
N LEU A 190 -6.14 -4.32 19.56
CA LEU A 190 -6.77 -3.01 19.70
C LEU A 190 -7.95 -3.03 20.65
N LEU A 191 -8.83 -4.02 20.57
CA LEU A 191 -9.97 -4.17 21.46
C LEU A 191 -9.56 -4.32 22.93
N LYS A 192 -8.50 -5.06 23.23
CA LYS A 192 -7.95 -5.18 24.60
C LYS A 192 -7.37 -3.85 25.11
N GLU A 193 -6.66 -3.12 24.25
CA GLU A 193 -6.13 -1.79 24.59
C GLU A 193 -7.27 -0.80 24.86
N ILE A 194 -8.29 -0.78 24.01
CA ILE A 194 -9.49 0.06 24.18
C ILE A 194 -10.17 -0.25 25.52
N GLU A 195 -10.44 -1.53 25.79
CA GLU A 195 -11.09 -1.95 27.04
C GLU A 195 -10.30 -1.52 28.29
N SER A 196 -8.97 -1.61 28.24
CA SER A 196 -8.10 -1.15 29.32
C SER A 196 -8.19 0.36 29.53
N LEU A 197 -8.11 1.14 28.43
CA LEU A 197 -8.16 2.60 28.45
C LEU A 197 -9.52 3.12 28.90
N GLU A 198 -10.62 2.46 28.51
CA GLU A 198 -11.97 2.81 28.97
C GLU A 198 -12.14 2.57 30.48
N LYS A 199 -11.64 1.42 30.99
CA LYS A 199 -11.63 1.14 32.44
C LYS A 199 -10.83 2.16 33.25
N GLU A 200 -9.76 2.69 32.67
CA GLU A 200 -8.92 3.73 33.29
C GLU A 200 -9.52 5.15 33.12
N GLY A 201 -10.61 5.31 32.38
CA GLY A 201 -11.23 6.61 32.09
C GLY A 201 -10.44 7.47 31.08
N LYS A 202 -9.47 6.88 30.36
CA LYS A 202 -8.60 7.56 29.39
C LYS A 202 -9.28 7.70 28.03
N LYS A 203 -10.40 8.39 27.98
CA LYS A 203 -11.28 8.50 26.79
C LYS A 203 -10.56 9.01 25.53
N ARG A 204 -9.62 9.97 25.66
CA ARG A 204 -8.88 10.50 24.49
C ARG A 204 -7.92 9.47 23.90
N GLU A 205 -7.27 8.68 24.75
CA GLU A 205 -6.37 7.60 24.30
C GLU A 205 -7.21 6.47 23.69
N ALA A 206 -8.36 6.13 24.27
CA ALA A 206 -9.30 5.16 23.70
C ALA A 206 -9.80 5.61 22.30
N LEU A 207 -10.11 6.90 22.10
CA LEU A 207 -10.47 7.44 20.79
C LEU A 207 -9.41 7.22 19.73
N SER A 208 -8.12 7.42 20.07
CA SER A 208 -7.04 7.14 19.13
C SER A 208 -7.03 5.67 18.71
N LYS A 209 -7.31 4.76 19.64
CA LYS A 209 -7.38 3.33 19.34
C LYS A 209 -8.62 2.94 18.55
N TYR A 210 -9.74 3.60 18.78
CA TYR A 210 -10.92 3.43 17.93
C TYR A 210 -10.66 3.89 16.49
N GLN A 211 -9.91 4.98 16.29
CA GLN A 211 -9.51 5.43 14.94
C GLN A 211 -8.59 4.42 14.23
N GLU A 212 -7.63 3.82 14.97
CA GLU A 212 -6.80 2.74 14.42
C GLU A 212 -7.65 1.51 14.05
N LEU A 213 -8.66 1.19 14.84
CA LEU A 213 -9.58 0.07 14.60
C LEU A 213 -10.52 0.34 13.41
N GLU A 214 -11.01 1.57 13.28
CA GLU A 214 -11.80 2.03 12.14
C GLU A 214 -11.02 1.84 10.83
N GLU A 215 -9.78 2.34 10.79
CA GLU A 215 -8.90 2.22 9.63
C GLU A 215 -8.63 0.75 9.29
N LEU A 216 -8.38 -0.09 10.29
CA LEU A 216 -8.19 -1.53 10.11
C LEU A 216 -9.40 -2.19 9.45
N TYR A 217 -10.62 -1.88 9.90
CA TYR A 217 -11.84 -2.44 9.33
C TYR A 217 -12.10 -1.92 7.92
N TYR A 218 -11.83 -0.63 7.68
CA TYR A 218 -12.03 -0.03 6.37
C TYR A 218 -11.10 -0.63 5.33
N GLN A 219 -9.80 -0.74 5.65
CA GLN A 219 -8.80 -1.38 4.79
C GLN A 219 -9.08 -2.88 4.57
N GLY A 220 -9.55 -3.57 5.61
CA GLY A 220 -9.98 -4.96 5.54
C GLY A 220 -11.32 -5.18 4.81
N GLY A 221 -11.98 -4.11 4.32
CA GLY A 221 -13.27 -4.18 3.63
C GLY A 221 -14.45 -4.50 4.55
N ASN A 222 -14.26 -4.44 5.88
CA ASN A 222 -15.30 -4.76 6.86
C ASN A 222 -16.09 -3.50 7.23
N ILE A 223 -16.88 -3.02 6.28
CA ILE A 223 -17.55 -1.72 6.33
C ILE A 223 -18.58 -1.63 7.49
N ASP A 224 -19.26 -2.72 7.80
CA ASP A 224 -20.22 -2.76 8.93
C ASP A 224 -19.51 -2.51 10.27
N LYS A 225 -18.39 -3.20 10.53
CA LYS A 225 -17.59 -3.00 11.75
C LYS A 225 -16.96 -1.61 11.81
N ALA A 226 -16.54 -1.05 10.68
CA ALA A 226 -16.06 0.32 10.62
C ALA A 226 -17.17 1.32 11.05
N ALA A 227 -18.39 1.15 10.54
CA ALA A 227 -19.53 1.96 10.92
C ALA A 227 -19.84 1.89 12.43
N ASP A 228 -19.80 0.69 13.01
CA ASP A 228 -20.02 0.49 14.45
C ASP A 228 -18.91 1.18 15.28
N THR A 229 -17.66 1.09 14.81
CA THR A 229 -16.51 1.71 15.48
C THR A 229 -16.60 3.24 15.47
N ILE A 230 -16.99 3.84 14.33
CA ILE A 230 -17.21 5.28 14.23
C ILE A 230 -18.35 5.72 15.16
N SER A 231 -19.40 4.91 15.30
CA SER A 231 -20.51 5.21 16.22
C SER A 231 -20.00 5.30 17.65
N LYS A 232 -19.07 4.45 18.09
CA LYS A 232 -18.42 4.53 19.40
C LYS A 232 -17.55 5.79 19.54
N SER A 233 -16.80 6.13 18.51
CA SER A 233 -16.03 7.39 18.48
C SER A 233 -16.92 8.62 18.64
N ILE A 234 -18.10 8.65 18.01
CA ILE A 234 -19.08 9.73 18.16
C ILE A 234 -19.56 9.84 19.62
N GLU A 235 -19.94 8.72 20.25
CA GLU A 235 -20.36 8.68 21.65
C GLU A 235 -19.27 9.29 22.57
N LEU A 236 -18.02 8.89 22.38
CA LEU A 236 -16.90 9.39 23.18
C LEU A 236 -16.60 10.88 22.94
N PHE A 237 -16.67 11.37 21.69
CA PHE A 237 -16.52 12.80 21.41
C PHE A 237 -17.62 13.62 22.05
N GLU A 238 -18.87 13.12 22.06
CA GLU A 238 -20.00 13.79 22.74
C GLU A 238 -19.79 13.83 24.24
N GLU A 239 -19.34 12.73 24.87
CA GLU A 239 -19.02 12.69 26.30
C GLU A 239 -17.86 13.63 26.69
N LEU A 240 -16.90 13.85 25.78
CA LEU A 240 -15.80 14.79 25.94
C LEU A 240 -16.23 16.28 25.68
N GLY A 241 -17.44 16.49 25.17
CA GLY A 241 -17.94 17.81 24.81
C GLY A 241 -17.36 18.34 23.48
N ASP A 242 -16.62 17.53 22.74
CA ASP A 242 -16.07 17.89 21.42
C ASP A 242 -17.12 17.70 20.33
N LYS A 243 -18.08 18.60 20.27
CA LYS A 243 -19.16 18.56 19.28
C LYS A 243 -18.64 18.64 17.84
N ASN A 244 -17.55 19.39 17.60
CA ASN A 244 -17.03 19.55 16.24
C ASN A 244 -16.49 18.23 15.70
N SER A 245 -15.66 17.52 16.46
CA SER A 245 -15.15 16.19 16.07
C SER A 245 -16.27 15.17 15.96
N ALA A 246 -17.25 15.17 16.86
CA ALA A 246 -18.45 14.35 16.74
C ALA A 246 -19.20 14.61 15.43
N GLY A 247 -19.40 15.87 15.04
CA GLY A 247 -20.05 16.24 13.77
C GLY A 247 -19.30 15.75 12.54
N ILE A 248 -17.96 15.80 12.59
CA ILE A 248 -17.10 15.26 11.52
C ILE A 248 -17.27 13.74 11.39
N CYS A 249 -17.19 13.02 12.50
CA CYS A 249 -17.38 11.56 12.51
C CYS A 249 -18.80 11.17 12.05
N MET A 250 -19.82 11.94 12.41
CA MET A 250 -21.19 11.73 11.91
C MET A 250 -21.28 11.86 10.39
N GLY A 251 -20.57 12.84 9.79
CA GLY A 251 -20.51 13.00 8.35
C GLY A 251 -19.83 11.81 7.67
N ASN A 252 -18.71 11.32 8.21
CA ASN A 252 -18.01 10.14 7.71
C ASN A 252 -18.90 8.89 7.80
N LEU A 253 -19.55 8.68 8.96
CA LEU A 253 -20.47 7.57 9.17
C LEU A 253 -21.64 7.62 8.19
N ALA A 254 -22.20 8.78 7.92
CA ALA A 254 -23.27 8.94 6.95
C ALA A 254 -22.84 8.50 5.55
N GLY A 255 -21.60 8.81 5.14
CA GLY A 255 -21.03 8.35 3.86
C GLY A 255 -20.91 6.82 3.80
N ILE A 256 -20.46 6.19 4.87
CA ILE A 256 -20.36 4.73 4.99
C ILE A 256 -21.76 4.08 4.94
N LEU A 257 -22.71 4.61 5.70
CA LEU A 257 -24.09 4.11 5.72
C LEU A 257 -24.77 4.24 4.34
N LEU A 258 -24.48 5.30 3.60
CA LEU A 258 -24.91 5.44 2.20
C LEU A 258 -24.35 4.31 1.33
N GLN A 259 -23.08 4.01 1.44
CA GLN A 259 -22.44 2.92 0.70
C GLN A 259 -23.09 1.58 1.02
N LEU A 260 -23.35 1.29 2.30
CA LEU A 260 -24.05 0.09 2.74
C LEU A 260 -25.49 0.05 2.19
N GLY A 261 -26.19 1.19 2.19
CA GLY A 261 -27.52 1.31 1.61
C GLY A 261 -27.56 0.92 0.14
N TYR A 262 -26.58 1.39 -0.66
CA TYR A 262 -26.43 1.01 -2.07
C TYR A 262 -25.99 -0.45 -2.25
N SER A 263 -25.31 -1.03 -1.28
CA SER A 263 -24.86 -2.43 -1.30
C SER A 263 -25.95 -3.45 -0.91
N GLY A 264 -27.21 -3.01 -0.73
CA GLY A 264 -28.35 -3.88 -0.46
C GLY A 264 -28.90 -3.82 0.96
N GLN A 265 -28.51 -2.83 1.76
CA GLN A 265 -29.03 -2.58 3.11
C GLN A 265 -29.84 -1.28 3.15
N PRO A 266 -31.05 -1.20 2.56
CA PRO A 266 -31.80 0.04 2.36
C PRO A 266 -32.18 0.76 3.67
N GLU A 267 -32.25 0.05 4.78
CA GLU A 267 -32.49 0.62 6.12
C GLU A 267 -31.37 1.57 6.56
N GLN A 268 -30.18 1.48 5.98
CA GLN A 268 -29.06 2.36 6.29
C GLN A 268 -29.27 3.79 5.77
N PHE A 269 -30.12 3.99 4.76
CA PHE A 269 -30.45 5.34 4.26
C PHE A 269 -31.13 6.21 5.35
N ASP A 270 -31.97 5.61 6.20
CA ASP A 270 -32.62 6.36 7.28
C ASP A 270 -31.61 6.77 8.35
N LYS A 271 -30.68 5.89 8.68
CA LYS A 271 -29.58 6.21 9.61
C LYS A 271 -28.67 7.28 9.04
N ALA A 272 -28.29 7.15 7.76
CA ALA A 272 -27.46 8.13 7.05
C ALA A 272 -28.13 9.51 7.07
N GLU A 273 -29.43 9.59 6.77
CA GLU A 273 -30.19 10.85 6.83
C GLU A 273 -30.09 11.50 8.21
N LYS A 274 -30.31 10.72 9.27
CA LYS A 274 -30.24 11.20 10.65
C LYS A 274 -28.85 11.78 10.98
N TYR A 275 -27.79 11.06 10.61
CA TYR A 275 -26.41 11.52 10.87
C TYR A 275 -26.03 12.73 10.01
N CYS A 276 -26.40 12.78 8.73
CA CYS A 276 -26.20 13.96 7.89
C CYS A 276 -26.84 15.21 8.47
N LYS A 277 -28.11 15.13 8.90
CA LYS A 277 -28.82 16.27 9.51
C LYS A 277 -28.14 16.73 10.77
N ARG A 278 -27.82 15.81 11.69
CA ARG A 278 -27.16 16.14 12.95
C ARG A 278 -25.75 16.74 12.73
N ALA A 279 -25.00 16.20 11.78
CA ALA A 279 -23.71 16.77 11.38
C ALA A 279 -23.87 18.20 10.84
N LEU A 280 -24.89 18.46 10.00
CA LEU A 280 -25.19 19.80 9.47
C LEU A 280 -25.57 20.79 10.57
N GLU A 281 -26.33 20.39 11.57
CA GLU A 281 -26.67 21.24 12.72
C GLU A 281 -25.40 21.67 13.48
N ILE A 282 -24.44 20.78 13.64
CA ILE A 282 -23.17 21.04 14.33
C ILE A 282 -22.23 21.88 13.47
N ILE A 283 -21.97 21.42 12.21
CA ILE A 283 -20.99 22.01 11.30
C ILE A 283 -21.55 23.27 10.63
N GLY A 284 -22.88 23.36 10.44
CA GLY A 284 -23.55 24.48 9.82
C GLY A 284 -23.41 25.78 10.62
N ALA A 285 -23.18 25.70 11.94
CA ALA A 285 -22.83 26.85 12.77
C ALA A 285 -21.39 27.35 12.52
N GLY A 286 -20.56 26.59 11.83
CA GLY A 286 -19.18 26.91 11.45
C GLY A 286 -19.07 27.38 10.02
N LYS A 287 -17.81 27.66 9.58
CA LYS A 287 -17.50 28.18 8.24
C LYS A 287 -17.05 27.10 7.24
N ASP A 288 -17.20 25.81 7.57
CA ASP A 288 -16.72 24.71 6.72
C ASP A 288 -17.72 24.41 5.58
N LYS A 289 -17.72 25.26 4.57
CA LYS A 289 -18.59 25.13 3.39
C LYS A 289 -18.36 23.84 2.63
N ARG A 290 -17.14 23.32 2.61
CA ARG A 290 -16.82 22.06 1.91
C ARG A 290 -17.55 20.87 2.53
N ARG A 291 -17.52 20.77 3.87
CA ARG A 291 -18.26 19.71 4.58
C ARG A 291 -19.77 19.89 4.50
N GLN A 292 -20.25 21.13 4.59
CA GLN A 292 -21.69 21.41 4.39
C GLN A 292 -22.15 20.93 3.01
N SER A 293 -21.40 21.26 1.96
CA SER A 293 -21.69 20.82 0.61
C SER A 293 -21.71 19.30 0.48
N TYR A 294 -20.72 18.61 1.04
CA TYR A 294 -20.67 17.15 1.05
C TYR A 294 -21.89 16.51 1.73
N LEU A 295 -22.29 17.01 2.91
CA LEU A 295 -23.44 16.51 3.66
C LEU A 295 -24.77 16.78 2.93
N LEU A 296 -24.91 17.94 2.31
CA LEU A 296 -26.08 18.27 1.50
C LEU A 296 -26.16 17.40 0.23
N GLY A 297 -25.03 17.18 -0.44
CA GLY A 297 -24.97 16.23 -1.57
C GLY A 297 -25.36 14.82 -1.15
N SER A 298 -24.92 14.38 0.04
CA SER A 298 -25.30 13.09 0.63
C SER A 298 -26.79 13.01 0.94
N LEU A 299 -27.39 14.07 1.50
CA LEU A 299 -28.84 14.15 1.68
C LEU A 299 -29.60 14.15 0.35
N GLY A 300 -29.08 14.84 -0.66
CA GLY A 300 -29.63 14.78 -2.02
C GLY A 300 -29.69 13.35 -2.54
N ASN A 301 -28.61 12.58 -2.38
CA ASN A 301 -28.55 11.16 -2.78
C ASN A 301 -29.56 10.31 -2.01
N ILE A 302 -29.70 10.53 -0.69
CA ILE A 302 -30.68 9.81 0.14
C ILE A 302 -32.11 10.09 -0.34
N TYR A 303 -32.46 11.35 -0.55
CA TYR A 303 -33.79 11.73 -0.98
C TYR A 303 -34.09 11.26 -2.40
N LEU A 304 -33.10 11.29 -3.30
CA LEU A 304 -33.23 10.72 -4.64
C LEU A 304 -33.58 9.22 -4.57
N HIS A 305 -32.86 8.46 -3.72
CA HIS A 305 -33.17 7.05 -3.51
C HIS A 305 -34.57 6.83 -2.92
N LYS A 306 -35.02 7.69 -1.99
CA LYS A 306 -36.36 7.66 -1.41
C LYS A 306 -37.44 8.18 -2.38
N LYS A 307 -37.07 8.58 -3.58
CA LYS A 307 -37.96 9.19 -4.58
C LYS A 307 -38.62 10.50 -4.14
N ASP A 308 -38.02 11.18 -3.16
CA ASP A 308 -38.41 12.51 -2.77
C ASP A 308 -37.63 13.53 -3.58
N LEU A 309 -38.11 13.75 -4.80
CA LEU A 309 -37.39 14.52 -5.81
C LEU A 309 -37.27 16.01 -5.45
N ASP A 310 -38.24 16.55 -4.72
CA ASP A 310 -38.22 17.97 -4.29
C ASP A 310 -37.12 18.20 -3.25
N ARG A 311 -37.05 17.37 -2.21
CA ARG A 311 -35.97 17.47 -1.23
C ARG A 311 -34.60 17.11 -1.84
N ALA A 312 -34.54 16.18 -2.78
CA ALA A 312 -33.29 15.89 -3.49
C ALA A 312 -32.79 17.14 -4.23
N TRP A 313 -33.68 17.80 -4.99
CA TRP A 313 -33.38 19.04 -5.69
C TRP A 313 -32.84 20.12 -4.77
N ASP A 314 -33.58 20.42 -3.68
CA ASP A 314 -33.22 21.48 -2.73
C ASP A 314 -31.83 21.26 -2.12
N ASN A 315 -31.53 20.02 -1.72
CA ASN A 315 -30.23 19.68 -1.13
C ASN A 315 -29.09 19.75 -2.14
N TYR A 316 -29.28 19.25 -3.37
CA TYR A 316 -28.26 19.38 -4.42
C TYR A 316 -28.03 20.83 -4.82
N ASN A 317 -29.09 21.64 -4.92
CA ASN A 317 -28.98 23.05 -5.27
C ASN A 317 -28.21 23.85 -4.21
N GLN A 318 -28.47 23.59 -2.91
CA GLN A 318 -27.70 24.20 -1.83
C GLN A 318 -26.23 23.72 -1.84
N SER A 319 -26.00 22.43 -2.08
CA SER A 319 -24.64 21.87 -2.25
C SER A 319 -23.88 22.56 -3.38
N LEU A 320 -24.52 22.71 -4.54
CA LEU A 320 -23.97 23.41 -5.71
C LEU A 320 -23.59 24.86 -5.39
N GLY A 321 -24.43 25.60 -4.64
CA GLY A 321 -24.13 26.96 -4.20
C GLY A 321 -22.83 27.04 -3.39
N PHE A 322 -22.58 26.09 -2.48
CA PHE A 322 -21.33 26.04 -1.74
C PHE A 322 -20.13 25.65 -2.60
N MET A 323 -20.30 24.74 -3.60
CA MET A 323 -19.23 24.39 -4.55
C MET A 323 -18.79 25.60 -5.37
N ALA A 324 -19.76 26.39 -5.87
CA ALA A 324 -19.50 27.63 -6.60
C ALA A 324 -18.76 28.66 -5.73
N GLU A 325 -19.17 28.86 -4.48
CA GLU A 325 -18.47 29.75 -3.56
C GLU A 325 -17.04 29.30 -3.22
N LEU A 326 -16.75 27.98 -3.32
CA LEU A 326 -15.42 27.41 -3.11
C LEU A 326 -14.57 27.41 -4.38
N GLY A 327 -15.15 27.69 -5.54
CA GLY A 327 -14.50 27.55 -6.83
C GLY A 327 -14.16 26.11 -7.20
N ASP A 328 -14.92 25.14 -6.67
CA ASP A 328 -14.77 23.71 -6.94
C ASP A 328 -15.50 23.35 -8.24
N THR A 329 -14.86 23.64 -9.38
CA THR A 329 -15.43 23.42 -10.71
C THR A 329 -15.87 21.97 -10.95
N LEU A 330 -15.11 20.99 -10.42
CA LEU A 330 -15.49 19.57 -10.54
C LEU A 330 -16.73 19.25 -9.68
N GLY A 331 -16.77 19.81 -8.47
CA GLY A 331 -17.93 19.71 -7.59
C GLY A 331 -19.18 20.36 -8.23
N GLU A 332 -19.02 21.52 -8.83
CA GLU A 332 -20.13 22.21 -9.56
C GLU A 332 -20.64 21.35 -10.73
N ALA A 333 -19.75 20.80 -11.55
CA ALA A 333 -20.14 19.92 -12.66
C ALA A 333 -20.94 18.71 -12.17
N ARG A 334 -20.50 18.07 -11.07
CA ARG A 334 -21.24 16.96 -10.44
C ARG A 334 -22.60 17.43 -9.87
N GLY A 335 -22.64 18.60 -9.27
CA GLY A 335 -23.88 19.22 -8.76
C GLY A 335 -24.91 19.39 -9.87
N TYR A 336 -24.53 19.97 -11.00
CA TYR A 336 -25.39 20.10 -12.15
C TYR A 336 -25.85 18.74 -12.72
N SER A 337 -24.96 17.77 -12.81
CA SER A 337 -25.32 16.41 -13.24
C SER A 337 -26.37 15.78 -12.33
N ASN A 338 -26.23 15.93 -10.99
CA ASN A 338 -27.22 15.44 -10.03
C ASN A 338 -28.58 16.15 -10.17
N LEU A 339 -28.58 17.47 -10.36
CA LEU A 339 -29.81 18.24 -10.62
C LEU A 339 -30.48 17.82 -11.94
N GLY A 340 -29.68 17.56 -12.98
CA GLY A 340 -30.19 17.02 -14.26
C GLY A 340 -30.89 15.68 -14.06
N ASN A 341 -30.30 14.77 -13.27
CA ASN A 341 -30.92 13.48 -12.96
C ASN A 341 -32.25 13.64 -12.19
N VAL A 342 -32.34 14.60 -11.23
CA VAL A 342 -33.60 14.87 -10.55
C VAL A 342 -34.66 15.36 -11.53
N ARG A 343 -34.31 16.30 -12.43
CA ARG A 343 -35.26 16.82 -13.45
C ARG A 343 -35.69 15.76 -14.46
N LEU A 344 -34.77 14.86 -14.83
CA LEU A 344 -35.08 13.72 -15.67
C LEU A 344 -36.12 12.79 -15.03
N LEU A 345 -35.98 12.51 -13.73
CA LEU A 345 -36.94 11.70 -12.97
C LEU A 345 -38.28 12.40 -12.72
N GLN A 346 -38.30 13.74 -12.78
CA GLN A 346 -39.51 14.56 -12.73
C GLN A 346 -40.16 14.69 -14.14
N GLU A 347 -39.59 14.02 -15.17
CA GLU A 347 -40.05 14.11 -16.58
C GLU A 347 -39.92 15.54 -17.16
N ASN A 348 -39.15 16.42 -16.53
CA ASN A 348 -38.85 17.76 -17.02
C ASN A 348 -37.58 17.73 -17.91
N TYR A 349 -37.72 17.28 -19.12
CA TYR A 349 -36.61 16.99 -20.04
C TYR A 349 -35.85 18.25 -20.49
N ASP A 350 -36.55 19.40 -20.62
CA ASP A 350 -35.91 20.65 -21.02
C ASP A 350 -34.96 21.17 -19.92
N ASP A 351 -35.43 21.21 -18.68
CA ASP A 351 -34.57 21.58 -17.56
C ASP A 351 -33.43 20.57 -17.35
N ALA A 352 -33.71 19.26 -17.47
CA ALA A 352 -32.68 18.22 -17.36
C ALA A 352 -31.56 18.46 -18.37
N ARG A 353 -31.91 18.76 -19.63
CA ARG A 353 -30.94 19.06 -20.70
C ARG A 353 -30.06 20.25 -20.31
N VAL A 354 -30.65 21.35 -19.84
CA VAL A 354 -29.91 22.55 -19.42
C VAL A 354 -28.91 22.22 -18.30
N GLN A 355 -29.32 21.42 -17.31
CA GLN A 355 -28.41 21.03 -16.22
C GLN A 355 -27.24 20.17 -16.72
N PHE A 356 -27.49 19.23 -17.64
CA PHE A 356 -26.43 18.41 -18.21
C PHE A 356 -25.51 19.21 -19.14
N GLU A 357 -26.03 20.19 -19.90
CA GLU A 357 -25.22 21.10 -20.70
C GLU A 357 -24.27 21.94 -19.82
N ASN A 358 -24.76 22.48 -18.68
CA ASN A 358 -23.95 23.21 -17.73
C ASN A 358 -22.83 22.30 -17.13
N SER A 359 -23.17 21.04 -16.81
CA SER A 359 -22.19 20.07 -16.32
C SER A 359 -21.10 19.79 -17.36
N LEU A 360 -21.49 19.58 -18.61
CA LEU A 360 -20.58 19.30 -19.75
C LEU A 360 -19.64 20.48 -20.00
N GLU A 361 -20.17 21.72 -20.02
CA GLU A 361 -19.34 22.91 -20.20
C GLU A 361 -18.24 23.03 -19.14
N LEU A 362 -18.57 22.77 -17.87
CA LEU A 362 -17.59 22.80 -16.79
C LEU A 362 -16.55 21.68 -16.92
N MET A 363 -16.95 20.49 -17.35
CA MET A 363 -16.02 19.37 -17.58
C MET A 363 -15.07 19.66 -18.75
N GLU A 364 -15.57 20.25 -19.85
CA GLU A 364 -14.73 20.69 -20.98
C GLU A 364 -13.72 21.77 -20.56
N GLN A 365 -14.11 22.70 -19.69
CA GLN A 365 -13.20 23.69 -19.12
C GLN A 365 -12.09 23.05 -18.28
N LEU A 366 -12.36 21.96 -17.57
CA LEU A 366 -11.38 21.21 -16.79
C LEU A 366 -10.37 20.47 -17.67
N GLU A 367 -10.83 19.84 -18.75
CA GLU A 367 -9.96 19.14 -19.71
C GLU A 367 -9.03 20.10 -20.48
N ASN A 368 -9.48 21.31 -20.76
CA ASN A 368 -8.71 22.32 -21.47
C ASN A 368 -7.69 23.08 -20.59
N ARG A 369 -7.61 22.80 -19.27
CA ARG A 369 -6.58 23.38 -18.39
C ARG A 369 -5.31 22.52 -18.42
N PRO A 370 -4.19 22.98 -19.02
CA PRO A 370 -2.93 22.25 -18.98
C PRO A 370 -2.46 22.11 -17.52
N GLY A 371 -2.40 20.89 -17.01
CA GLY A 371 -1.83 20.57 -15.70
C GLY A 371 -2.79 19.95 -14.66
N ILE A 372 -4.10 19.85 -14.91
CA ILE A 372 -5.03 19.23 -13.96
C ILE A 372 -5.23 17.74 -14.26
N ALA A 373 -4.99 17.28 -15.48
CA ALA A 373 -5.06 15.87 -15.87
C ALA A 373 -4.03 14.97 -15.13
N GLN A 374 -2.98 15.54 -14.53
CA GLN A 374 -1.96 14.79 -13.77
C GLN A 374 -2.29 14.59 -12.29
N GLN A 375 -3.38 15.18 -11.76
CA GLN A 375 -3.77 15.02 -10.35
C GLN A 375 -5.00 14.14 -10.13
N CYS A 376 -5.59 13.61 -11.20
CA CYS A 376 -6.78 12.74 -11.15
C CYS A 376 -6.50 11.30 -11.58
N GLU A 377 -5.26 10.91 -11.82
CA GLU A 377 -4.77 9.54 -11.88
C GLU A 377 -4.16 9.16 -10.52
#